data_bf66caed8d098d14c4953be7b032559e
#
_entry.id   bf66caed8d098d14c4953be7b032559e
#
_cell.length_a   1.000
_cell.length_b   1.000
_cell.length_c   1.000
_cell.angle_alpha   90.00
_cell.angle_beta   90.00
_cell.angle_gamma   90.00
#
_symmetry.space_group_name_H-M   'P 1'
#
loop_
_entity.id
_entity.type
_entity.pdbx_description
1 polymer ?
#
loop_
_entity_poly.entity_id
_entity_poly.type
_entity_poly.pdbx_seq_one_letter_code
_entity_poly.pdbx_strand_id
1 'polypeptide(L)'
;MALFSASLFASAQNPPPPNLILHGEVRPTQNQTYIEAPFTVPVHTHRISVSFQNLGHDQHTVIDLGIADPIRFRGASGGNKDHFTISETDATPSYLPGAIPPGRWKLLLSIPNIRPRVTSSWRAEIWFNRAIDDSSFTDKPLRDAPGWYRGDLHIHTAHSDGSCPSQSGKSVPCPLFLIVQAAARRGLDFIAISDHNTTSHYDAERELQPYFDQLLFIPGREMTTFFGHANAFGTTRFIDYRVGTPQIPDANSMFRSARSLGAIVSINHPESPTGEVCMGCGWTPKKPVDFSLVNSIEVVNGDGRPATKFWEQQLREGHRLTAIGGSDNHHADWPAQKPASIGYPTTVVHAQNLSVAAILDGIRSGRVFIDVTGSRNRLLDMTARAGSASANMGSNLEPHNGESVLLDIHVIGCEGTTLRFLLDGVPSSALPPLPIATADEVLHAHWTADGGRHWLRVEVRGEKDSLLLLGNPVYIGFDSPTK
;
A
#
# COMPACT_ATOMS: atom_id res chain seq x y z
N MET A 1 -33.59 0.82 -32.91
CA MET A 1 -32.10 0.77 -32.95
C MET A 1 -31.63 0.32 -31.60
N ALA A 2 -31.21 -0.94 -31.45
CA ALA A 2 -30.76 -1.50 -30.19
C ALA A 2 -29.24 -1.29 -30.07
N LEU A 3 -28.81 -0.56 -29.06
CA LEU A 3 -27.40 -0.37 -28.70
C LEU A 3 -26.91 -1.62 -27.98
N PHE A 4 -26.03 -2.37 -28.60
CA PHE A 4 -25.28 -3.45 -27.97
C PHE A 4 -24.16 -2.81 -27.16
N SER A 5 -24.27 -2.90 -25.81
CA SER A 5 -23.16 -2.65 -24.90
C SER A 5 -22.22 -3.85 -24.97
N ALA A 6 -21.05 -3.66 -25.54
CA ALA A 6 -19.96 -4.63 -25.48
C ALA A 6 -19.35 -4.60 -24.07
N SER A 7 -19.64 -5.60 -23.27
CA SER A 7 -18.94 -5.86 -22.00
C SER A 7 -17.53 -6.32 -22.32
N LEU A 8 -16.54 -5.48 -22.06
CA LEU A 8 -15.13 -5.85 -22.05
C LEU A 8 -14.89 -6.79 -20.83
N PHE A 9 -14.90 -8.07 -21.07
CA PHE A 9 -14.37 -9.04 -20.12
C PHE A 9 -12.86 -8.79 -20.00
N ALA A 10 -12.41 -8.33 -18.84
CA ALA A 10 -11.00 -8.36 -18.49
C ALA A 10 -10.59 -9.84 -18.47
N SER A 11 -9.83 -10.28 -19.47
CA SER A 11 -9.23 -11.61 -19.48
C SER A 11 -8.24 -11.69 -18.31
N ALA A 12 -8.42 -12.66 -17.43
CA ALA A 12 -7.38 -13.04 -16.48
C ALA A 12 -6.09 -13.26 -17.27
N GLN A 13 -5.12 -12.39 -17.11
CA GLN A 13 -3.84 -12.54 -17.80
C GLN A 13 -3.20 -13.82 -17.28
N ASN A 14 -2.97 -14.77 -18.17
CA ASN A 14 -2.17 -15.96 -17.86
C ASN A 14 -0.82 -15.50 -17.28
N PRO A 15 -0.31 -16.17 -16.24
CA PRO A 15 0.99 -15.83 -15.71
C PRO A 15 2.03 -15.80 -16.86
N PRO A 16 3.00 -14.90 -16.80
CA PRO A 16 4.02 -14.82 -17.84
C PRO A 16 4.75 -16.17 -17.96
N PRO A 17 5.29 -16.50 -19.14
CA PRO A 17 5.97 -17.78 -19.33
C PRO A 17 7.09 -17.96 -18.31
N PRO A 18 7.33 -19.16 -17.78
CA PRO A 18 8.39 -19.44 -16.83
C PRO A 18 9.76 -19.23 -17.47
N ASN A 19 10.73 -18.82 -16.64
CA ASN A 19 12.13 -18.71 -17.08
C ASN A 19 12.78 -20.08 -17.27
N LEU A 20 12.31 -21.08 -16.52
CA LEU A 20 12.84 -22.45 -16.55
C LEU A 20 11.72 -23.46 -16.24
N ILE A 21 11.77 -24.61 -16.91
CA ILE A 21 10.90 -25.76 -16.64
C ILE A 21 11.78 -26.95 -16.32
N LEU A 22 11.54 -27.56 -15.17
CA LEU A 22 12.09 -28.86 -14.81
C LEU A 22 10.97 -29.89 -14.86
N HIS A 23 11.31 -31.11 -15.25
CA HIS A 23 10.39 -32.23 -15.25
C HIS A 23 11.13 -33.54 -15.00
N GLY A 24 10.41 -34.56 -14.58
CA GLY A 24 10.97 -35.87 -14.35
C GLY A 24 9.90 -36.90 -14.00
N GLU A 25 10.36 -38.11 -13.74
CA GLU A 25 9.53 -39.24 -13.32
C GLU A 25 9.93 -39.75 -11.94
N VAL A 26 8.95 -40.26 -11.21
CA VAL A 26 9.14 -41.00 -9.96
C VAL A 26 8.65 -42.40 -10.18
N ARG A 27 9.45 -43.38 -9.78
CA ARG A 27 9.20 -44.81 -9.95
C ARG A 27 9.07 -45.52 -8.59
N PRO A 28 8.47 -46.69 -8.48
CA PRO A 28 8.30 -47.43 -7.22
C PRO A 28 9.60 -47.68 -6.44
N THR A 29 10.72 -47.79 -7.13
CA THR A 29 12.05 -47.95 -6.51
C THR A 29 12.51 -46.68 -5.75
N GLN A 30 11.85 -45.57 -5.98
CA GLN A 30 12.14 -44.29 -5.29
C GLN A 30 11.17 -44.01 -4.11
N ASN A 31 10.32 -44.99 -3.75
CA ASN A 31 9.50 -44.89 -2.56
C ASN A 31 10.37 -44.67 -1.32
N GLN A 32 10.04 -43.65 -0.49
CA GLN A 32 10.78 -43.28 0.71
C GLN A 32 12.25 -42.87 0.41
N THR A 33 12.45 -42.19 -0.71
CA THR A 33 13.75 -41.60 -1.10
C THR A 33 13.65 -40.12 -1.40
N TYR A 34 14.77 -39.49 -1.72
CA TYR A 34 14.89 -38.09 -2.08
C TYR A 34 15.46 -37.94 -3.49
N ILE A 35 14.93 -36.97 -4.25
CA ILE A 35 15.41 -36.59 -5.56
C ILE A 35 15.88 -35.15 -5.51
N GLU A 36 17.10 -34.88 -6.02
CA GLU A 36 17.59 -33.54 -6.22
C GLU A 36 17.44 -33.16 -7.71
N ALA A 37 16.71 -32.10 -8.00
CA ALA A 37 16.56 -31.54 -9.34
C ALA A 37 17.33 -30.20 -9.42
N PRO A 38 18.57 -30.21 -9.96
CA PRO A 38 19.41 -29.01 -9.98
C PRO A 38 18.96 -28.03 -11.08
N PHE A 39 19.15 -26.73 -10.80
CA PHE A 39 18.96 -25.65 -11.74
C PHE A 39 19.92 -24.49 -11.46
N THR A 40 20.06 -23.57 -12.41
CA THR A 40 20.96 -22.41 -12.26
C THR A 40 20.15 -21.15 -12.04
N VAL A 41 20.49 -20.41 -10.99
CA VAL A 41 19.93 -19.07 -10.69
C VAL A 41 20.88 -18.01 -11.26
N PRO A 42 20.38 -17.09 -12.12
CA PRO A 42 21.18 -16.03 -12.71
C PRO A 42 21.66 -14.98 -11.68
N VAL A 43 22.68 -14.22 -12.05
CA VAL A 43 23.06 -12.98 -11.33
C VAL A 43 21.90 -11.98 -11.33
N HIS A 44 21.84 -11.10 -10.32
CA HIS A 44 20.78 -10.11 -10.13
C HIS A 44 19.37 -10.71 -9.91
N THR A 45 19.29 -11.97 -9.52
CA THR A 45 18.05 -12.57 -9.02
C THR A 45 17.84 -12.16 -7.57
N HIS A 46 16.65 -11.58 -7.28
CA HIS A 46 16.27 -11.18 -5.93
C HIS A 46 14.99 -11.91 -5.45
N ARG A 47 14.35 -12.67 -6.32
CA ARG A 47 13.15 -13.50 -6.04
C ARG A 47 13.16 -14.73 -6.93
N ILE A 48 12.77 -15.87 -6.34
CA ILE A 48 12.50 -17.13 -7.04
C ILE A 48 11.07 -17.53 -6.70
N SER A 49 10.26 -17.81 -7.71
CA SER A 49 8.93 -18.39 -7.56
C SER A 49 8.87 -19.73 -8.27
N VAL A 50 8.21 -20.71 -7.66
CA VAL A 50 8.11 -22.08 -8.17
C VAL A 50 6.64 -22.49 -8.16
N SER A 51 6.14 -23.05 -9.26
CA SER A 51 4.90 -23.79 -9.33
C SER A 51 5.24 -25.25 -9.63
N PHE A 52 4.63 -26.18 -8.92
CA PHE A 52 4.94 -27.61 -8.99
C PHE A 52 3.68 -28.43 -9.23
N GLN A 53 3.75 -29.34 -10.17
CA GLN A 53 2.66 -30.29 -10.51
C GLN A 53 3.13 -31.71 -10.31
N ASN A 54 2.42 -32.46 -9.48
CA ASN A 54 2.54 -33.90 -9.32
C ASN A 54 1.38 -34.59 -10.09
N LEU A 55 1.69 -35.15 -11.24
CA LEU A 55 0.67 -35.78 -12.13
C LEU A 55 0.18 -37.13 -11.63
N GLY A 56 0.78 -37.70 -10.59
CA GLY A 56 0.38 -38.97 -10.00
C GLY A 56 -0.40 -38.84 -8.69
N HIS A 57 -0.87 -37.64 -8.35
CA HIS A 57 -1.62 -37.40 -7.11
C HIS A 57 -2.83 -38.32 -6.98
N ASP A 58 -3.62 -38.49 -8.04
CA ASP A 58 -4.81 -39.37 -8.07
C ASP A 58 -4.47 -40.85 -7.90
N GLN A 59 -3.22 -41.24 -8.12
CA GLN A 59 -2.70 -42.60 -7.89
C GLN A 59 -2.02 -42.73 -6.52
N HIS A 60 -2.23 -41.74 -5.63
CA HIS A 60 -1.62 -41.63 -4.30
C HIS A 60 -0.08 -41.52 -4.32
N THR A 61 0.51 -40.99 -5.39
CA THR A 61 1.89 -40.55 -5.33
C THR A 61 1.94 -39.24 -4.53
N VAL A 62 2.82 -39.16 -3.53
CA VAL A 62 3.05 -37.99 -2.71
C VAL A 62 4.48 -37.49 -2.97
N ILE A 63 4.61 -36.22 -3.25
CA ILE A 63 5.90 -35.56 -3.44
C ILE A 63 5.88 -34.30 -2.57
N ASP A 64 6.77 -34.24 -1.57
CA ASP A 64 7.00 -33.04 -0.78
C ASP A 64 8.03 -32.18 -1.48
N LEU A 65 7.76 -30.88 -1.55
CA LEU A 65 8.55 -29.93 -2.28
C LEU A 65 9.46 -29.13 -1.35
N GLY A 66 10.76 -29.17 -1.60
CA GLY A 66 11.77 -28.40 -0.90
C GLY A 66 12.72 -27.70 -1.86
N ILE A 67 13.59 -26.86 -1.31
CA ILE A 67 14.60 -26.13 -2.07
C ILE A 67 15.86 -25.88 -1.23
N ALA A 68 17.02 -25.94 -1.86
CA ALA A 68 18.30 -25.55 -1.31
C ALA A 68 19.04 -24.61 -2.26
N ASP A 69 19.69 -23.61 -1.71
CA ASP A 69 20.63 -22.74 -2.42
C ASP A 69 22.05 -23.36 -2.42
N PRO A 70 23.05 -22.74 -3.05
CA PRO A 70 24.42 -23.25 -3.06
C PRO A 70 25.06 -23.42 -1.67
N ILE A 71 24.51 -22.76 -0.64
CA ILE A 71 25.13 -22.66 0.69
C ILE A 71 24.32 -23.46 1.73
N ARG A 72 22.97 -23.43 1.65
CA ARG A 72 22.10 -23.95 2.70
C ARG A 72 20.76 -24.46 2.19
N PHE A 73 20.10 -25.25 3.03
CA PHE A 73 18.68 -25.55 2.91
C PHE A 73 17.82 -24.30 3.13
N ARG A 74 16.82 -24.08 2.26
CA ARG A 74 15.94 -22.92 2.31
C ARG A 74 14.51 -23.25 2.69
N GLY A 75 14.15 -24.51 2.89
CA GLY A 75 12.85 -24.93 3.35
C GLY A 75 12.25 -26.07 2.57
N ALA A 76 11.20 -26.66 3.15
CA ALA A 76 10.35 -27.65 2.50
C ALA A 76 8.95 -27.66 3.10
N SER A 77 7.98 -28.09 2.32
CA SER A 77 6.59 -28.28 2.73
C SER A 77 6.18 -29.75 2.56
N GLY A 78 5.32 -30.25 3.45
CA GLY A 78 4.83 -31.62 3.39
C GLY A 78 3.67 -31.76 2.41
N GLY A 79 3.90 -31.94 1.11
CA GLY A 79 2.91 -32.30 0.08
C GLY A 79 1.65 -31.44 -0.06
N ASN A 80 1.52 -30.37 0.72
CA ASN A 80 0.35 -29.49 0.79
C ASN A 80 0.54 -28.15 0.08
N LYS A 81 1.71 -27.92 -0.51
CA LYS A 81 2.02 -26.71 -1.28
C LYS A 81 2.53 -27.13 -2.66
N ASP A 82 1.86 -26.62 -3.67
CA ASP A 82 2.20 -26.79 -5.07
C ASP A 82 2.88 -25.55 -5.66
N HIS A 83 3.03 -24.48 -4.85
CA HIS A 83 3.74 -23.27 -5.21
C HIS A 83 4.39 -22.60 -4.00
N PHE A 84 5.46 -21.88 -4.24
CA PHE A 84 6.10 -21.03 -3.24
C PHE A 84 6.93 -19.91 -3.88
N THR A 85 7.23 -18.91 -3.08
CA THR A 85 8.18 -17.85 -3.43
C THR A 85 9.22 -17.69 -2.32
N ILE A 86 10.45 -17.31 -2.71
CA ILE A 86 11.53 -16.90 -1.80
C ILE A 86 12.14 -15.62 -2.35
N SER A 87 12.25 -14.61 -1.51
CA SER A 87 12.98 -13.38 -1.84
C SER A 87 14.04 -13.07 -0.77
N GLU A 88 14.69 -11.91 -0.92
CA GLU A 88 15.66 -11.44 0.07
C GLU A 88 15.02 -11.12 1.42
N THR A 89 13.75 -10.72 1.43
CA THR A 89 13.05 -10.13 2.59
C THR A 89 11.80 -10.89 3.01
N ASP A 90 11.27 -11.77 2.16
CA ASP A 90 10.03 -12.49 2.42
C ASP A 90 10.01 -13.86 1.73
N ALA A 91 9.28 -14.81 2.27
CA ALA A 91 9.09 -16.14 1.69
C ALA A 91 7.71 -16.71 2.04
N THR A 92 7.24 -17.66 1.23
CA THR A 92 6.06 -18.47 1.59
C THR A 92 6.35 -19.24 2.88
N PRO A 93 5.41 -19.30 3.85
CA PRO A 93 5.57 -20.13 5.05
C PRO A 93 6.04 -21.54 4.74
N SER A 94 7.00 -22.07 5.47
CA SER A 94 7.83 -23.27 5.28
C SER A 94 9.17 -23.00 4.58
N TYR A 95 9.37 -21.81 4.03
CA TYR A 95 10.60 -21.43 3.33
C TYR A 95 11.25 -20.22 4.02
N LEU A 96 12.56 -20.07 3.84
CA LEU A 96 13.37 -19.05 4.52
C LEU A 96 13.79 -17.95 3.55
N PRO A 97 13.47 -16.68 3.83
CA PRO A 97 13.97 -15.54 3.08
C PRO A 97 15.49 -15.36 3.25
N GLY A 98 16.04 -14.39 2.53
CA GLY A 98 17.43 -13.99 2.56
C GLY A 98 18.07 -13.97 1.19
N ALA A 99 19.32 -13.52 1.12
CA ALA A 99 20.06 -13.34 -0.14
C ALA A 99 19.87 -14.51 -1.12
N ILE A 100 19.75 -14.19 -2.38
CA ILE A 100 19.57 -15.14 -3.48
C ILE A 100 20.89 -15.25 -4.24
N PRO A 101 21.86 -16.07 -3.77
CA PRO A 101 23.14 -16.20 -4.45
C PRO A 101 22.96 -16.82 -5.83
N PRO A 102 23.62 -16.26 -6.86
CA PRO A 102 23.65 -16.89 -8.18
C PRO A 102 24.38 -18.24 -8.10
N GLY A 103 24.04 -19.14 -9.04
CA GLY A 103 24.70 -20.43 -9.13
C GLY A 103 23.75 -21.60 -9.05
N ARG A 104 24.26 -22.77 -8.63
CA ARG A 104 23.52 -24.03 -8.67
C ARG A 104 22.63 -24.22 -7.44
N TRP A 105 21.33 -24.07 -7.65
CA TRP A 105 20.28 -24.40 -6.70
C TRP A 105 19.71 -25.80 -6.98
N LYS A 106 18.91 -26.34 -6.06
CA LYS A 106 18.27 -27.64 -6.21
C LYS A 106 16.84 -27.58 -5.69
N LEU A 107 15.86 -28.05 -6.46
CA LEU A 107 14.62 -28.51 -5.88
C LEU A 107 14.90 -29.85 -5.17
N LEU A 108 14.32 -30.02 -4.00
CA LEU A 108 14.40 -31.22 -3.18
C LEU A 108 13.04 -31.88 -3.17
N LEU A 109 12.93 -33.04 -3.79
CA LEU A 109 11.67 -33.77 -3.87
C LEU A 109 11.77 -34.98 -2.94
N SER A 110 11.02 -34.97 -1.83
CA SER A 110 10.87 -36.14 -0.96
C SER A 110 9.72 -36.97 -1.48
N ILE A 111 9.88 -38.26 -1.54
CA ILE A 111 8.87 -39.20 -2.07
C ILE A 111 8.33 -40.07 -0.93
N PRO A 112 7.42 -39.55 -0.08
CA PRO A 112 6.86 -40.30 1.04
C PRO A 112 6.10 -41.55 0.61
N ASN A 113 5.43 -41.48 -0.55
CA ASN A 113 4.67 -42.61 -1.08
C ASN A 113 4.62 -42.65 -2.61
N ILE A 114 4.90 -43.78 -3.17
CA ILE A 114 4.52 -44.19 -4.54
C ILE A 114 4.15 -45.67 -4.52
N ARG A 115 2.97 -46.04 -5.08
CA ARG A 115 2.50 -47.41 -5.10
C ARG A 115 3.32 -48.32 -6.05
N PRO A 116 3.44 -49.60 -5.77
CA PRO A 116 3.99 -50.58 -6.72
C PRO A 116 3.29 -50.47 -8.08
N ARG A 117 4.06 -50.49 -9.18
CA ARG A 117 3.57 -50.44 -10.58
C ARG A 117 3.07 -49.05 -11.03
N VAL A 118 3.19 -48.00 -10.20
CA VAL A 118 2.87 -46.62 -10.60
C VAL A 118 4.17 -45.93 -11.03
N THR A 119 4.12 -45.22 -12.14
CA THR A 119 5.13 -44.25 -12.54
C THR A 119 4.40 -42.91 -12.59
N SER A 120 4.91 -41.93 -11.90
CA SER A 120 4.34 -40.58 -11.81
C SER A 120 5.29 -39.55 -12.41
N SER A 121 4.77 -38.71 -13.24
CA SER A 121 5.54 -37.54 -13.75
C SER A 121 5.32 -36.31 -12.88
N TRP A 122 6.31 -35.47 -12.81
CA TRP A 122 6.21 -34.17 -12.17
C TRP A 122 6.77 -33.09 -13.10
N ARG A 123 6.29 -31.85 -12.87
CA ARG A 123 6.72 -30.65 -13.58
C ARG A 123 6.88 -29.51 -12.59
N ALA A 124 7.98 -28.77 -12.67
CA ALA A 124 8.21 -27.53 -11.94
C ALA A 124 8.46 -26.38 -12.91
N GLU A 125 7.74 -25.33 -12.76
CA GLU A 125 7.94 -24.06 -13.46
C GLU A 125 8.57 -23.05 -12.50
N ILE A 126 9.62 -22.35 -12.98
CA ILE A 126 10.42 -21.47 -12.15
C ILE A 126 10.48 -20.09 -12.80
N TRP A 127 10.18 -19.06 -12.03
CA TRP A 127 10.31 -17.66 -12.43
C TRP A 127 11.37 -16.97 -11.59
N PHE A 128 12.14 -16.10 -12.23
CA PHE A 128 13.09 -15.22 -11.58
C PHE A 128 12.56 -13.79 -11.57
N ASN A 129 12.66 -13.10 -10.41
CA ASN A 129 12.25 -11.72 -10.21
C ASN A 129 10.75 -11.43 -10.45
N ARG A 130 9.89 -12.45 -10.36
CA ARG A 130 8.44 -12.35 -10.50
C ARG A 130 7.74 -13.12 -9.38
N ALA A 131 6.63 -12.56 -8.89
CA ALA A 131 5.68 -13.26 -8.05
C ALA A 131 4.63 -13.94 -8.96
N ILE A 132 4.23 -15.15 -8.61
CA ILE A 132 3.20 -15.93 -9.33
C ILE A 132 2.12 -16.46 -8.40
N ASP A 133 2.34 -16.34 -7.09
CA ASP A 133 1.44 -16.84 -6.07
C ASP A 133 0.32 -15.83 -5.77
N ASP A 134 -0.85 -16.34 -5.46
CA ASP A 134 -2.02 -15.59 -5.03
C ASP A 134 -1.92 -15.14 -3.56
N SER A 135 -0.79 -15.35 -2.95
CA SER A 135 -0.52 -14.95 -1.58
C SER A 135 -0.22 -13.44 -1.51
N SER A 136 -0.01 -12.94 -0.32
CA SER A 136 0.26 -11.54 0.00
C SER A 136 1.18 -10.82 -1.00
N PHE A 137 0.92 -9.53 -1.22
CA PHE A 137 1.69 -8.63 -2.09
C PHE A 137 1.56 -8.92 -3.59
N THR A 138 0.49 -9.59 -4.02
CA THR A 138 0.17 -9.80 -5.44
C THR A 138 -0.74 -8.69 -5.97
N ASP A 139 -0.78 -8.54 -7.29
CA ASP A 139 -1.71 -7.63 -7.96
C ASP A 139 -3.14 -8.20 -8.08
N LYS A 140 -3.39 -9.39 -7.54
CA LYS A 140 -4.71 -10.00 -7.54
C LYS A 140 -5.61 -9.26 -6.56
N PRO A 141 -6.76 -8.72 -6.99
CA PRO A 141 -7.63 -7.98 -6.10
C PRO A 141 -8.34 -8.92 -5.10
N LEU A 142 -8.45 -8.50 -3.85
CA LEU A 142 -9.32 -9.15 -2.86
C LEU A 142 -10.80 -8.89 -3.16
N ARG A 143 -11.11 -7.73 -3.74
CA ARG A 143 -12.44 -7.36 -4.28
C ARG A 143 -12.27 -6.71 -5.64
N ASP A 144 -12.94 -7.24 -6.64
CA ASP A 144 -12.85 -6.76 -8.02
C ASP A 144 -14.04 -5.82 -8.34
N ALA A 145 -14.06 -4.68 -7.68
CA ALA A 145 -15.06 -3.64 -7.89
C ALA A 145 -14.44 -2.26 -7.71
N PRO A 146 -14.77 -1.27 -8.53
CA PRO A 146 -14.38 0.11 -8.26
C PRO A 146 -15.14 0.67 -7.04
N GLY A 147 -14.45 1.50 -6.24
CA GLY A 147 -15.06 2.11 -5.07
C GLY A 147 -14.10 2.86 -4.18
N TRP A 148 -14.64 3.37 -3.07
CA TRP A 148 -13.89 4.02 -2.01
C TRP A 148 -13.46 3.00 -0.97
N TYR A 149 -12.16 2.79 -0.82
CA TYR A 149 -11.54 1.86 0.11
C TYR A 149 -10.88 2.61 1.26
N ARG A 150 -11.05 2.10 2.48
CA ARG A 150 -10.62 2.71 3.73
C ARG A 150 -9.41 1.99 4.29
N GLY A 151 -8.37 2.73 4.64
CA GLY A 151 -7.18 2.10 5.21
C GLY A 151 -6.37 3.01 6.11
N ASP A 152 -5.37 2.38 6.72
CA ASP A 152 -4.37 3.03 7.55
C ASP A 152 -2.99 2.75 6.97
N LEU A 153 -2.23 3.81 6.74
CA LEU A 153 -0.94 3.75 6.03
C LEU A 153 0.26 3.95 6.97
N HIS A 154 0.02 4.01 8.30
CA HIS A 154 1.10 4.23 9.26
C HIS A 154 0.82 3.50 10.57
N ILE A 155 1.44 2.31 10.72
CA ILE A 155 1.20 1.41 11.85
C ILE A 155 2.50 0.71 12.22
N HIS A 156 2.78 0.58 13.53
CA HIS A 156 3.96 -0.09 14.09
C HIS A 156 3.63 -1.37 14.85
N THR A 157 4.55 -2.32 14.83
CA THR A 157 4.41 -3.65 15.44
C THR A 157 5.61 -4.01 16.30
N ALA A 158 5.69 -5.26 16.76
CA ALA A 158 6.87 -5.80 17.45
C ALA A 158 8.14 -5.82 16.59
N HIS A 159 8.02 -5.57 15.29
CA HIS A 159 9.18 -5.50 14.39
C HIS A 159 9.90 -4.14 14.46
N SER A 160 9.30 -3.15 15.14
CA SER A 160 9.96 -1.91 15.60
C SER A 160 9.62 -1.65 17.07
N ASP A 161 8.71 -0.74 17.37
CA ASP A 161 8.43 -0.26 18.72
C ASP A 161 6.94 -0.27 19.09
N GLY A 162 6.10 -0.92 18.28
CA GLY A 162 4.71 -1.17 18.61
C GLY A 162 4.56 -2.07 19.85
N SER A 163 3.68 -1.71 20.76
CA SER A 163 3.47 -2.39 22.04
C SER A 163 2.00 -2.72 22.30
N CYS A 164 1.77 -3.70 23.16
CA CYS A 164 0.44 -4.06 23.67
C CYS A 164 0.54 -4.82 25.00
N PRO A 165 -0.56 -4.98 25.74
CA PRO A 165 -0.58 -5.78 26.94
C PRO A 165 -0.35 -7.27 26.65
N SER A 166 0.53 -7.90 27.41
CA SER A 166 0.62 -9.36 27.48
C SER A 166 -0.62 -9.96 28.16
N GLN A 167 -0.71 -11.28 28.16
CA GLN A 167 -1.80 -11.99 28.88
C GLN A 167 -1.89 -11.65 30.36
N SER A 168 -0.81 -11.21 30.99
CA SER A 168 -0.76 -10.74 32.38
C SER A 168 -0.83 -9.23 32.53
N GLY A 169 -1.09 -8.48 31.42
CA GLY A 169 -1.22 -7.02 31.43
C GLY A 169 0.09 -6.23 31.37
N LYS A 170 1.24 -6.88 31.19
CA LYS A 170 2.53 -6.19 31.04
C LYS A 170 2.67 -5.64 29.62
N SER A 171 3.22 -4.43 29.47
CA SER A 171 3.58 -3.91 28.15
C SER A 171 4.69 -4.76 27.53
N VAL A 172 4.46 -5.25 26.32
CA VAL A 172 5.38 -6.08 25.54
C VAL A 172 5.36 -5.63 24.08
N PRO A 173 6.39 -5.94 23.26
CA PRO A 173 6.34 -5.77 21.82
C PRO A 173 5.10 -6.46 21.26
N CYS A 174 4.30 -5.73 20.45
CA CYS A 174 2.99 -6.22 20.03
C CYS A 174 3.07 -7.15 18.82
N PRO A 175 2.67 -8.42 18.93
CA PRO A 175 2.63 -9.34 17.80
C PRO A 175 1.80 -8.77 16.64
N LEU A 176 2.30 -8.88 15.42
CA LEU A 176 1.65 -8.37 14.20
C LEU A 176 0.19 -8.86 14.07
N PHE A 177 -0.09 -10.10 14.45
CA PHE A 177 -1.45 -10.65 14.44
C PHE A 177 -2.47 -9.78 15.22
N LEU A 178 -2.10 -9.24 16.39
CA LEU A 178 -3.00 -8.42 17.20
C LEU A 178 -3.28 -7.06 16.55
N ILE A 179 -2.30 -6.48 15.89
CA ILE A 179 -2.41 -5.25 15.11
C ILE A 179 -3.38 -5.47 13.93
N VAL A 180 -3.13 -6.51 13.14
CA VAL A 180 -3.97 -6.85 11.98
C VAL A 180 -5.41 -7.19 12.42
N GLN A 181 -5.57 -7.92 13.51
CA GLN A 181 -6.89 -8.23 14.08
C GLN A 181 -7.63 -6.95 14.51
N ALA A 182 -6.92 -5.97 15.09
CA ALA A 182 -7.50 -4.68 15.44
C ALA A 182 -7.94 -3.91 14.19
N ALA A 183 -7.13 -3.86 13.13
CA ALA A 183 -7.47 -3.24 11.85
C ALA A 183 -8.71 -3.91 11.20
N ALA A 184 -8.78 -5.23 11.19
CA ALA A 184 -9.93 -5.98 10.69
C ALA A 184 -11.22 -5.68 11.48
N ARG A 185 -11.14 -5.61 12.82
CA ARG A 185 -12.27 -5.22 13.69
C ARG A 185 -12.72 -3.78 13.42
N ARG A 186 -11.83 -2.90 13.02
CA ARG A 186 -12.14 -1.52 12.60
C ARG A 186 -12.83 -1.48 11.24
N GLY A 187 -12.86 -2.60 10.49
CA GLY A 187 -13.44 -2.70 9.15
C GLY A 187 -12.66 -1.91 8.12
N LEU A 188 -11.36 -1.85 8.27
CA LEU A 188 -10.48 -1.32 7.24
C LEU A 188 -10.43 -2.29 6.05
N ASP A 189 -10.30 -1.75 4.86
CA ASP A 189 -10.15 -2.50 3.61
C ASP A 189 -8.68 -2.81 3.32
N PHE A 190 -7.78 -1.90 3.71
CA PHE A 190 -6.35 -2.09 3.55
C PHE A 190 -5.55 -1.49 4.71
N ILE A 191 -4.35 -2.01 4.92
CA ILE A 191 -3.35 -1.46 5.85
C ILE A 191 -1.96 -1.51 5.22
N ALA A 192 -1.09 -0.61 5.65
CA ALA A 192 0.35 -0.73 5.46
C ALA A 192 1.03 -0.75 6.83
N ILE A 193 1.67 -1.85 7.16
CA ILE A 193 2.59 -1.90 8.30
C ILE A 193 3.84 -1.14 7.91
N SER A 194 4.25 -0.19 8.74
CA SER A 194 5.32 0.75 8.44
C SER A 194 6.43 0.73 9.48
N ASP A 195 6.76 -0.44 10.00
CA ASP A 195 7.82 -0.59 11.00
C ASP A 195 9.12 0.11 10.60
N HIS A 196 9.78 0.76 11.56
CA HIS A 196 10.96 1.58 11.36
C HIS A 196 12.13 0.79 10.76
N ASN A 197 12.59 1.20 9.57
CA ASN A 197 13.85 0.79 8.95
C ASN A 197 14.06 -0.72 8.77
N THR A 198 13.06 -1.56 9.02
CA THR A 198 13.14 -3.01 8.94
C THR A 198 12.37 -3.58 7.76
N THR A 199 12.67 -4.81 7.39
CA THR A 199 11.92 -5.61 6.40
C THR A 199 11.39 -6.90 7.03
N SER A 200 11.59 -7.09 8.34
CA SER A 200 11.31 -8.36 9.01
C SER A 200 9.80 -8.65 9.16
N HIS A 201 8.93 -7.65 9.09
CA HIS A 201 7.47 -7.82 9.17
C HIS A 201 6.87 -8.43 7.89
N TYR A 202 7.52 -8.32 6.73
CA TYR A 202 6.96 -8.83 5.47
C TYR A 202 6.72 -10.34 5.45
N ASP A 203 7.60 -11.10 6.11
CA ASP A 203 7.45 -12.55 6.21
C ASP A 203 6.19 -12.91 7.03
N ALA A 204 5.98 -12.22 8.15
CA ALA A 204 4.79 -12.38 8.98
C ALA A 204 3.50 -11.90 8.28
N GLU A 205 3.55 -10.79 7.53
CA GLU A 205 2.40 -10.33 6.73
C GLU A 205 2.00 -11.37 5.68
N ARG A 206 2.98 -11.99 5.02
CA ARG A 206 2.74 -13.06 4.05
C ARG A 206 2.06 -14.28 4.68
N GLU A 207 2.42 -14.63 5.90
CA GLU A 207 1.75 -15.69 6.65
C GLU A 207 0.29 -15.35 6.97
N LEU A 208 0.02 -14.08 7.32
CA LEU A 208 -1.28 -13.64 7.81
C LEU A 208 -2.28 -13.30 6.68
N GLN A 209 -1.83 -12.86 5.51
CA GLN A 209 -2.72 -12.42 4.43
C GLN A 209 -3.79 -13.44 4.06
N PRO A 210 -3.52 -14.76 3.92
CA PRO A 210 -4.56 -15.74 3.60
C PRO A 210 -5.62 -15.89 4.69
N TYR A 211 -5.28 -15.61 5.95
CA TYR A 211 -6.25 -15.64 7.06
C TYR A 211 -7.13 -14.38 7.08
N PHE A 212 -6.56 -13.23 6.73
CA PHE A 212 -7.29 -11.96 6.64
C PHE A 212 -7.64 -11.62 5.19
N ASP A 213 -8.44 -12.48 4.55
CA ASP A 213 -8.80 -12.42 3.13
C ASP A 213 -9.73 -11.26 2.73
N GLN A 214 -10.17 -10.44 3.69
CA GLN A 214 -10.97 -9.22 3.48
C GLN A 214 -10.17 -7.94 3.74
N LEU A 215 -8.93 -8.05 4.23
CA LEU A 215 -8.06 -6.93 4.57
C LEU A 215 -6.77 -7.01 3.75
N LEU A 216 -6.57 -6.07 2.83
CA LEU A 216 -5.39 -6.03 1.97
C LEU A 216 -4.18 -5.52 2.74
N PHE A 217 -3.05 -6.25 2.67
CA PHE A 217 -1.76 -5.78 3.16
C PHE A 217 -0.98 -5.14 2.02
N ILE A 218 -0.62 -3.87 2.21
CA ILE A 218 0.23 -3.12 1.30
C ILE A 218 1.65 -3.14 1.87
N PRO A 219 2.67 -3.61 1.13
CA PRO A 219 4.04 -3.53 1.62
C PRO A 219 4.38 -2.08 1.97
N GLY A 220 4.67 -1.83 3.24
CA GLY A 220 4.98 -0.52 3.78
C GLY A 220 6.24 -0.55 4.64
N ARG A 221 6.89 0.59 4.80
CA ARG A 221 7.99 0.76 5.75
C ARG A 221 8.25 2.23 5.99
N GLU A 222 8.46 2.61 7.24
CA GLU A 222 8.93 3.93 7.56
C GLU A 222 10.45 4.01 7.48
N MET A 223 10.93 4.82 6.55
CA MET A 223 12.33 5.23 6.42
C MET A 223 12.59 6.33 7.42
N THR A 224 13.01 5.95 8.62
CA THR A 224 13.23 6.82 9.76
C THR A 224 14.66 7.36 9.73
N THR A 225 14.80 8.68 9.55
CA THR A 225 16.09 9.37 9.53
C THR A 225 16.18 10.41 10.66
N PHE A 226 17.35 10.97 10.88
CA PHE A 226 17.55 12.04 11.86
C PHE A 226 16.99 13.41 11.40
N PHE A 227 16.47 13.50 10.16
CA PHE A 227 16.09 14.76 9.52
C PHE A 227 14.65 14.77 8.99
N GLY A 228 13.89 13.79 9.35
CA GLY A 228 12.51 13.55 8.91
C GLY A 228 12.27 12.08 8.61
N HIS A 229 11.01 11.69 8.66
CA HIS A 229 10.56 10.35 8.36
C HIS A 229 9.76 10.32 7.06
N ALA A 230 9.79 9.19 6.37
CA ALA A 230 9.01 9.00 5.16
C ALA A 230 8.61 7.53 5.00
N ASN A 231 7.37 7.27 4.61
CA ASN A 231 6.93 5.94 4.25
C ASN A 231 7.25 5.61 2.79
N ALA A 232 7.69 4.38 2.55
CA ALA A 232 7.77 3.78 1.23
C ALA A 232 6.73 2.67 1.13
N PHE A 233 5.86 2.71 0.11
CA PHE A 233 4.81 1.72 -0.11
C PHE A 233 4.99 1.00 -1.44
N GLY A 234 4.65 -0.30 -1.49
CA GLY A 234 4.59 -1.09 -2.72
C GLY A 234 5.86 -1.89 -3.03
N THR A 235 6.84 -1.94 -2.12
CA THR A 235 8.02 -2.78 -2.27
C THR A 235 8.42 -3.44 -0.96
N THR A 236 8.80 -4.72 -1.02
CA THR A 236 9.39 -5.43 0.12
C THR A 236 10.91 -5.31 0.16
N ARG A 237 11.55 -4.78 -0.90
CA ARG A 237 13.00 -4.68 -1.01
C ARG A 237 13.57 -3.64 -0.05
N PHE A 238 14.75 -3.91 0.49
CA PHE A 238 15.43 -2.99 1.40
C PHE A 238 15.76 -1.67 0.70
N ILE A 239 15.50 -0.55 1.41
CA ILE A 239 15.91 0.81 1.04
C ILE A 239 16.84 1.29 2.15
N ASP A 240 18.02 1.73 1.79
CA ASP A 240 18.97 2.26 2.78
C ASP A 240 18.50 3.65 3.26
N TYR A 241 18.23 3.73 4.55
CA TYR A 241 17.68 4.91 5.24
C TYR A 241 18.76 5.82 5.86
N ARG A 242 20.04 5.42 5.81
CA ARG A 242 21.16 6.07 6.50
C ARG A 242 21.59 7.36 5.82
N VAL A 243 20.66 8.31 5.74
CA VAL A 243 20.89 9.64 5.16
C VAL A 243 22.04 10.35 5.87
N GLY A 244 22.97 10.91 5.10
CA GLY A 244 24.20 11.55 5.58
C GLY A 244 25.45 10.68 5.46
N THR A 245 25.31 9.42 5.01
CA THR A 245 26.45 8.55 4.68
C THR A 245 26.93 8.77 3.23
N PRO A 246 28.15 8.31 2.87
CA PRO A 246 28.61 8.39 1.47
C PRO A 246 27.70 7.69 0.47
N GLN A 247 27.01 6.62 0.87
CA GLN A 247 26.08 5.86 0.04
C GLN A 247 24.74 6.57 -0.13
N ILE A 248 24.25 7.22 0.92
CA ILE A 248 22.98 7.95 0.95
C ILE A 248 23.22 9.37 1.45
N PRO A 249 23.79 10.25 0.61
CA PRO A 249 24.23 11.58 1.04
C PRO A 249 23.09 12.55 1.43
N ASP A 250 21.87 12.28 1.00
CA ASP A 250 20.69 13.10 1.26
C ASP A 250 19.37 12.33 1.08
N ALA A 251 18.27 12.99 1.44
CA ALA A 251 16.91 12.41 1.29
C ALA A 251 16.58 12.10 -0.18
N ASN A 252 17.03 12.90 -1.13
CA ASN A 252 16.78 12.66 -2.55
C ASN A 252 17.41 11.35 -3.03
N SER A 253 18.58 10.98 -2.51
CA SER A 253 19.25 9.72 -2.82
C SER A 253 18.45 8.52 -2.29
N MET A 254 17.92 8.64 -1.07
CA MET A 254 17.02 7.63 -0.48
C MET A 254 15.72 7.51 -1.29
N PHE A 255 15.09 8.62 -1.66
CA PHE A 255 13.85 8.64 -2.44
C PHE A 255 14.05 8.09 -3.86
N ARG A 256 15.15 8.42 -4.53
CA ARG A 256 15.49 7.80 -5.83
C ARG A 256 15.65 6.28 -5.71
N SER A 257 16.27 5.81 -4.65
CA SER A 257 16.37 4.36 -4.38
C SER A 257 14.98 3.74 -4.22
N ALA A 258 14.10 4.32 -3.39
CA ALA A 258 12.73 3.85 -3.23
C ALA A 258 11.96 3.81 -4.57
N ARG A 259 12.02 4.90 -5.34
CA ARG A 259 11.37 5.02 -6.66
C ARG A 259 11.90 4.00 -7.67
N SER A 260 13.20 3.73 -7.68
CA SER A 260 13.79 2.71 -8.57
C SER A 260 13.31 1.29 -8.27
N LEU A 261 12.79 1.07 -7.07
CA LEU A 261 12.17 -0.19 -6.63
C LEU A 261 10.64 -0.21 -6.85
N GLY A 262 10.07 0.82 -7.51
CA GLY A 262 8.65 0.94 -7.78
C GLY A 262 7.80 1.49 -6.63
N ALA A 263 8.42 1.83 -5.49
CA ALA A 263 7.69 2.37 -4.34
C ALA A 263 7.11 3.75 -4.62
N ILE A 264 6.00 4.09 -3.97
CA ILE A 264 5.58 5.46 -3.74
C ILE A 264 6.15 5.95 -2.41
N VAL A 265 6.46 7.23 -2.34
CA VAL A 265 7.08 7.88 -1.18
C VAL A 265 6.10 8.88 -0.58
N SER A 266 5.90 8.80 0.74
CA SER A 266 5.13 9.76 1.54
C SER A 266 6.01 10.37 2.61
N ILE A 267 6.07 11.70 2.72
CA ILE A 267 6.69 12.35 3.88
C ILE A 267 5.71 12.28 5.05
N ASN A 268 6.19 11.77 6.20
CA ASN A 268 5.37 11.56 7.39
C ASN A 268 5.38 12.80 8.29
N HIS A 269 4.24 13.08 8.94
CA HIS A 269 4.05 14.07 10.03
C HIS A 269 5.06 15.25 10.01
N PRO A 270 5.20 15.99 8.89
CA PRO A 270 6.31 16.92 8.68
C PRO A 270 6.34 18.09 9.66
N GLU A 271 5.23 18.43 10.30
CA GLU A 271 5.10 19.51 11.29
C GLU A 271 5.21 19.00 12.74
N SER A 272 5.55 17.74 12.94
CA SER A 272 5.77 17.19 14.28
C SER A 272 6.99 17.82 14.95
N PRO A 273 7.00 17.94 16.29
CA PRO A 273 8.16 18.42 17.00
C PRO A 273 9.36 17.50 16.73
N THR A 274 10.57 18.07 16.74
CA THR A 274 11.82 17.31 16.63
C THR A 274 12.74 17.61 17.81
N GLY A 275 13.88 16.93 17.91
CA GLY A 275 14.81 17.01 19.02
C GLY A 275 14.60 15.89 20.03
N GLU A 276 14.80 16.15 21.32
CA GLU A 276 14.72 15.09 22.35
C GLU A 276 13.31 14.58 22.63
N VAL A 277 12.26 15.28 22.19
CA VAL A 277 10.87 14.87 22.33
C VAL A 277 10.54 13.75 21.33
N CYS A 278 10.99 13.94 20.10
CA CYS A 278 10.88 12.95 19.03
C CYS A 278 12.05 13.16 18.07
N MET A 279 13.04 12.28 18.13
CA MET A 279 14.30 12.46 17.39
C MET A 279 14.10 12.23 15.90
N GLY A 280 14.09 13.34 15.14
CA GLY A 280 13.96 13.32 13.69
C GLY A 280 12.52 13.27 13.17
N CYS A 281 11.49 13.40 14.01
CA CYS A 281 10.10 13.34 13.54
C CYS A 281 9.74 14.49 12.60
N GLY A 282 10.05 15.74 12.96
CA GLY A 282 9.79 16.90 12.10
C GLY A 282 10.67 16.89 10.85
N TRP A 283 10.11 17.34 9.74
CA TRP A 283 10.81 17.36 8.45
C TRP A 283 11.84 18.49 8.37
N THR A 284 13.11 18.17 8.58
CA THR A 284 14.23 19.13 8.65
C THR A 284 15.43 18.70 7.78
N PRO A 285 15.23 18.49 6.47
CA PRO A 285 16.30 18.02 5.60
C PRO A 285 17.43 19.06 5.49
N LYS A 286 18.68 18.60 5.51
CA LYS A 286 19.86 19.46 5.37
C LYS A 286 20.07 19.99 3.96
N LYS A 287 19.47 19.39 2.96
CA LYS A 287 19.53 19.82 1.55
C LYS A 287 18.13 19.95 0.99
N PRO A 288 17.93 20.82 -0.02
CA PRO A 288 16.64 20.91 -0.70
C PRO A 288 16.13 19.56 -1.20
N VAL A 289 14.84 19.31 -1.02
CA VAL A 289 14.19 18.08 -1.45
C VAL A 289 13.61 18.28 -2.84
N ASP A 290 13.83 17.28 -3.69
CA ASP A 290 13.19 17.17 -4.99
C ASP A 290 11.80 16.52 -4.80
N PHE A 291 10.77 17.35 -4.74
CA PHE A 291 9.39 16.88 -4.55
C PHE A 291 8.82 16.08 -5.73
N SER A 292 9.50 16.06 -6.89
CA SER A 292 9.13 15.14 -7.98
C SER A 292 9.35 13.66 -7.61
N LEU A 293 10.16 13.40 -6.59
CA LEU A 293 10.41 12.07 -6.03
C LEU A 293 9.36 11.65 -4.98
N VAL A 294 8.55 12.59 -4.49
CA VAL A 294 7.53 12.39 -3.45
C VAL A 294 6.14 12.30 -4.09
N ASN A 295 5.31 11.39 -3.62
CA ASN A 295 3.95 11.18 -4.12
C ASN A 295 2.89 11.78 -3.19
N SER A 296 3.12 11.71 -1.88
CA SER A 296 2.15 12.10 -0.87
C SER A 296 2.80 12.71 0.37
N ILE A 297 2.00 13.40 1.13
CA ILE A 297 2.34 13.94 2.45
C ILE A 297 1.33 13.39 3.44
N GLU A 298 1.78 12.92 4.57
CA GLU A 298 0.90 12.59 5.70
C GLU A 298 0.46 13.89 6.38
N VAL A 299 -0.69 14.39 5.93
CA VAL A 299 -1.25 15.67 6.38
C VAL A 299 -1.97 15.53 7.72
N VAL A 300 -2.53 14.36 8.01
CA VAL A 300 -3.15 14.07 9.30
C VAL A 300 -2.49 12.83 9.88
N ASN A 301 -1.76 13.03 10.98
CA ASN A 301 -1.11 11.96 11.74
C ASN A 301 -1.79 11.78 13.10
N GLY A 302 -1.68 10.63 13.68
CA GLY A 302 -1.98 10.16 15.02
C GLY A 302 -2.90 10.99 15.89
N ASP A 303 -2.44 12.11 16.38
CA ASP A 303 -3.18 12.97 17.29
C ASP A 303 -4.29 13.82 16.61
N GLY A 304 -4.49 13.63 15.31
CA GLY A 304 -5.52 14.33 14.53
C GLY A 304 -5.21 15.79 14.22
N ARG A 305 -4.01 16.30 14.56
CA ARG A 305 -3.57 17.63 14.17
C ARG A 305 -3.11 17.64 12.72
N PRO A 306 -3.72 18.47 11.85
CA PRO A 306 -3.34 18.47 10.44
C PRO A 306 -2.07 19.29 10.19
N ALA A 307 -1.11 18.70 9.46
CA ALA A 307 0.10 19.34 8.94
C ALA A 307 -0.19 20.05 7.59
N THR A 308 -1.26 20.85 7.56
CA THR A 308 -1.71 21.46 6.30
C THR A 308 -0.78 22.53 5.80
N LYS A 309 -0.07 23.25 6.68
CA LYS A 309 0.81 24.36 6.27
C LYS A 309 1.96 23.88 5.40
N PHE A 310 2.62 22.79 5.80
CA PHE A 310 3.71 22.20 5.03
C PHE A 310 3.21 21.72 3.64
N TRP A 311 2.10 20.96 3.61
CA TRP A 311 1.53 20.46 2.37
C TRP A 311 1.08 21.57 1.44
N GLU A 312 0.33 22.56 1.94
CA GLU A 312 -0.15 23.71 1.17
C GLU A 312 0.98 24.60 0.64
N GLN A 313 2.10 24.68 1.37
CA GLN A 313 3.29 25.34 0.85
C GLN A 313 3.80 24.63 -0.41
N GLN A 314 3.86 23.30 -0.40
CA GLN A 314 4.29 22.54 -1.56
C GLN A 314 3.32 22.71 -2.74
N LEU A 315 2.01 22.74 -2.47
CA LEU A 315 1.01 23.03 -3.51
C LEU A 315 1.18 24.42 -4.13
N ARG A 316 1.44 25.45 -3.31
CA ARG A 316 1.73 26.83 -3.79
C ARG A 316 3.01 26.90 -4.63
N GLU A 317 3.99 26.05 -4.34
CA GLU A 317 5.23 25.90 -5.13
C GLU A 317 5.02 25.11 -6.43
N GLY A 318 3.80 24.63 -6.68
CA GLY A 318 3.40 23.93 -7.91
C GLY A 318 3.57 22.41 -7.86
N HIS A 319 3.91 21.83 -6.70
CA HIS A 319 4.01 20.37 -6.54
C HIS A 319 2.62 19.77 -6.34
N ARG A 320 2.32 18.73 -7.11
CA ARG A 320 1.02 18.00 -7.02
C ARG A 320 1.19 16.79 -6.11
N LEU A 321 1.00 17.00 -4.80
CA LEU A 321 1.21 15.99 -3.76
C LEU A 321 -0.12 15.61 -3.11
N THR A 322 -0.35 14.31 -2.98
CA THR A 322 -1.57 13.79 -2.36
C THR A 322 -1.50 13.89 -0.83
N ALA A 323 -2.50 14.49 -0.22
CA ALA A 323 -2.69 14.40 1.23
C ALA A 323 -3.20 13.01 1.60
N ILE A 324 -2.52 12.36 2.53
CA ILE A 324 -2.95 11.11 3.17
C ILE A 324 -2.99 11.26 4.69
N GLY A 325 -3.62 10.31 5.37
CA GLY A 325 -3.58 10.19 6.82
C GLY A 325 -2.97 8.85 7.23
N GLY A 326 -2.42 8.80 8.43
CA GLY A 326 -1.91 7.60 9.06
C GLY A 326 -2.04 7.68 10.58
N SER A 327 -2.37 6.58 11.25
CA SER A 327 -2.57 6.62 12.70
C SER A 327 -1.28 6.75 13.47
N ASP A 328 -0.16 6.32 12.91
CA ASP A 328 1.12 6.19 13.60
C ASP A 328 0.96 5.40 14.91
N ASN A 329 0.16 4.33 14.79
CA ASN A 329 -0.26 3.55 15.94
C ASN A 329 0.85 2.65 16.46
N HIS A 330 1.15 2.79 17.75
CA HIS A 330 2.09 1.94 18.47
C HIS A 330 1.40 1.05 19.53
N HIS A 331 0.05 1.04 19.57
CA HIS A 331 -0.73 0.37 20.61
C HIS A 331 -1.99 -0.29 20.08
N ALA A 332 -1.93 -1.58 19.77
CA ALA A 332 -3.07 -2.33 19.21
C ALA A 332 -4.34 -2.32 20.07
N ASP A 333 -4.19 -2.15 21.36
CA ASP A 333 -5.24 -2.21 22.37
C ASP A 333 -6.00 -0.89 22.57
N TRP A 334 -5.58 0.19 21.91
CA TRP A 334 -6.26 1.46 22.07
C TRP A 334 -7.71 1.43 21.57
N PRO A 335 -8.65 1.98 22.36
CA PRO A 335 -10.05 2.00 21.96
C PRO A 335 -10.26 2.85 20.70
N ALA A 336 -11.25 2.47 19.93
CA ALA A 336 -11.57 3.04 18.61
C ALA A 336 -11.64 4.57 18.56
N GLN A 337 -12.06 5.19 19.63
CA GLN A 337 -12.31 6.62 19.73
C GLN A 337 -11.08 7.41 20.19
N LYS A 338 -10.01 6.72 20.57
CA LYS A 338 -8.79 7.38 21.00
C LYS A 338 -8.01 7.83 19.76
N PRO A 339 -7.59 9.10 19.67
CA PRO A 339 -6.69 9.55 18.62
C PRO A 339 -5.44 8.65 18.53
N ALA A 340 -4.89 8.46 17.36
CA ALA A 340 -3.82 7.54 17.05
C ALA A 340 -4.15 6.04 17.26
N SER A 341 -5.39 5.66 17.47
CA SER A 341 -5.77 4.25 17.33
C SER A 341 -5.81 3.85 15.85
N ILE A 342 -5.61 2.57 15.56
CA ILE A 342 -5.60 2.04 14.18
C ILE A 342 -6.83 2.55 13.41
N GLY A 343 -6.60 3.17 12.26
CA GLY A 343 -7.64 3.79 11.43
C GLY A 343 -8.18 5.13 11.95
N TYR A 344 -7.49 5.79 12.86
CA TYR A 344 -7.77 7.15 13.31
C TYR A 344 -6.51 8.02 13.20
N PRO A 345 -6.34 8.76 12.09
CA PRO A 345 -7.22 8.96 10.92
C PRO A 345 -7.27 7.75 9.97
N THR A 346 -8.26 7.80 9.05
CA THR A 346 -8.38 6.85 7.95
C THR A 346 -8.10 7.55 6.62
N THR A 347 -7.21 7.01 5.82
CA THR A 347 -7.06 7.37 4.40
C THR A 347 -8.09 6.62 3.57
N VAL A 348 -8.90 7.35 2.79
CA VAL A 348 -9.95 6.78 1.95
C VAL A 348 -9.60 7.02 0.49
N VAL A 349 -9.39 5.94 -0.25
CA VAL A 349 -8.86 5.95 -1.62
C VAL A 349 -9.92 5.43 -2.59
N HIS A 350 -10.18 6.17 -3.65
CA HIS A 350 -10.95 5.63 -4.77
C HIS A 350 -10.05 4.81 -5.67
N ALA A 351 -10.36 3.53 -5.83
CA ALA A 351 -9.59 2.61 -6.65
C ALA A 351 -10.50 1.74 -7.52
N GLN A 352 -9.94 1.18 -8.61
CA GLN A 352 -10.67 0.32 -9.55
C GLN A 352 -11.01 -1.05 -8.95
N ASN A 353 -10.25 -1.48 -7.97
CA ASN A 353 -10.45 -2.71 -7.21
C ASN A 353 -9.61 -2.66 -5.93
N LEU A 354 -9.76 -3.64 -5.04
CA LEU A 354 -8.95 -3.75 -3.82
C LEU A 354 -7.71 -4.60 -4.09
N SER A 355 -6.70 -3.99 -4.71
CA SER A 355 -5.36 -4.56 -4.91
C SER A 355 -4.28 -3.54 -4.53
N VAL A 356 -3.07 -4.00 -4.27
CA VAL A 356 -1.93 -3.13 -3.96
C VAL A 356 -1.75 -2.09 -5.07
N ALA A 357 -1.70 -2.52 -6.33
CA ALA A 357 -1.50 -1.64 -7.48
C ALA A 357 -2.60 -0.57 -7.57
N ALA A 358 -3.88 -0.96 -7.48
CA ALA A 358 -5.01 -0.04 -7.62
C ALA A 358 -5.10 1.00 -6.48
N ILE A 359 -4.82 0.60 -5.24
CA ILE A 359 -4.77 1.54 -4.10
C ILE A 359 -3.61 2.53 -4.27
N LEU A 360 -2.42 2.05 -4.63
CA LEU A 360 -1.27 2.93 -4.85
C LEU A 360 -1.49 3.88 -6.04
N ASP A 361 -2.17 3.44 -7.09
CA ASP A 361 -2.55 4.31 -8.22
C ASP A 361 -3.59 5.36 -7.81
N GLY A 362 -4.55 5.00 -6.97
CA GLY A 362 -5.49 5.96 -6.36
C GLY A 362 -4.76 7.04 -5.55
N ILE A 363 -3.74 6.66 -4.77
CA ILE A 363 -2.89 7.62 -4.04
C ILE A 363 -2.09 8.49 -5.01
N ARG A 364 -1.44 7.91 -6.02
CA ARG A 364 -0.68 8.68 -7.03
C ARG A 364 -1.55 9.69 -7.78
N SER A 365 -2.79 9.33 -8.05
CA SER A 365 -3.73 10.18 -8.78
C SER A 365 -4.40 11.26 -7.91
N GLY A 366 -4.17 11.26 -6.58
CA GLY A 366 -4.81 12.19 -5.66
C GLY A 366 -6.30 11.94 -5.44
N ARG A 367 -6.83 10.79 -5.86
CA ARG A 367 -8.23 10.40 -5.67
C ARG A 367 -8.46 9.89 -4.26
N VAL A 368 -8.22 10.78 -3.29
CA VAL A 368 -8.13 10.47 -1.85
C VAL A 368 -8.82 11.56 -1.04
N PHE A 369 -9.49 11.17 0.04
CA PHE A 369 -9.83 12.06 1.15
C PHE A 369 -9.40 11.42 2.48
N ILE A 370 -9.27 12.23 3.52
CA ILE A 370 -8.93 11.80 4.87
C ILE A 370 -10.17 11.92 5.75
N ASP A 371 -10.60 10.83 6.38
CA ASP A 371 -11.54 10.85 7.49
C ASP A 371 -10.75 10.97 8.80
N VAL A 372 -10.73 12.18 9.36
CA VAL A 372 -9.85 12.54 10.47
C VAL A 372 -10.18 11.75 11.75
N THR A 373 -11.42 11.35 11.92
CA THR A 373 -11.87 10.61 13.12
C THR A 373 -12.06 9.11 12.88
N GLY A 374 -11.77 8.63 11.67
CA GLY A 374 -11.85 7.21 11.33
C GLY A 374 -13.29 6.65 11.38
N SER A 375 -14.29 7.47 11.03
CA SER A 375 -15.67 7.01 10.88
C SER A 375 -15.82 6.08 9.68
N ARG A 376 -16.64 5.04 9.79
CA ARG A 376 -16.89 4.12 8.68
C ARG A 376 -17.89 4.63 7.66
N ASN A 377 -18.69 5.63 8.02
CA ASN A 377 -19.90 5.98 7.30
C ASN A 377 -19.80 7.30 6.53
N ARG A 378 -18.63 7.96 6.53
CA ARG A 378 -18.47 9.23 5.85
C ARG A 378 -17.86 9.06 4.48
N LEU A 379 -18.34 9.89 3.54
CA LEU A 379 -17.81 10.05 2.20
C LEU A 379 -17.59 11.53 1.93
N LEU A 380 -16.56 11.82 1.14
CA LEU A 380 -16.32 13.12 0.53
C LEU A 380 -15.80 12.90 -0.88
N ASP A 381 -16.57 13.31 -1.89
CA ASP A 381 -16.13 13.29 -3.27
C ASP A 381 -16.44 14.63 -3.94
N MET A 382 -15.48 15.16 -4.69
CA MET A 382 -15.65 16.43 -5.40
C MET A 382 -15.30 16.26 -6.88
N THR A 383 -16.21 16.75 -7.72
CA THR A 383 -16.03 16.88 -9.17
C THR A 383 -16.17 18.34 -9.57
N ALA A 384 -15.25 18.85 -10.37
CA ALA A 384 -15.33 20.17 -11.00
C ALA A 384 -15.56 20.02 -12.49
N ARG A 385 -16.41 20.87 -13.09
CA ARG A 385 -16.73 20.87 -14.52
C ARG A 385 -16.65 22.27 -15.11
N ALA A 386 -16.08 22.36 -16.32
CA ALA A 386 -16.09 23.57 -17.14
C ALA A 386 -16.41 23.18 -18.60
N GLY A 387 -17.49 23.70 -19.17
CA GLY A 387 -17.99 23.26 -20.46
C GLY A 387 -18.22 21.74 -20.50
N SER A 388 -17.51 21.03 -21.38
CA SER A 388 -17.56 19.57 -21.50
C SER A 388 -16.46 18.85 -20.69
N ALA A 389 -15.50 19.59 -20.13
CA ALA A 389 -14.41 19.03 -19.36
C ALA A 389 -14.83 18.78 -17.91
N SER A 390 -14.27 17.72 -17.31
CA SER A 390 -14.47 17.41 -15.89
C SER A 390 -13.18 16.93 -15.23
N ALA A 391 -13.00 17.27 -13.97
CA ALA A 391 -11.89 16.85 -13.14
C ALA A 391 -12.38 16.44 -11.74
N ASN A 392 -11.88 15.31 -11.26
CA ASN A 392 -12.09 14.86 -9.89
C ASN A 392 -10.93 15.31 -9.00
N MET A 393 -11.03 15.11 -7.68
CA MET A 393 -9.90 15.29 -6.77
C MET A 393 -8.62 14.66 -7.32
N GLY A 394 -7.50 15.37 -7.26
CA GLY A 394 -6.20 15.01 -7.81
C GLY A 394 -6.02 15.34 -9.31
N SER A 395 -7.09 15.58 -10.04
CA SER A 395 -7.03 15.86 -11.49
C SER A 395 -6.95 17.35 -11.79
N ASN A 396 -6.58 17.70 -13.03
CA ASN A 396 -6.50 19.07 -13.52
C ASN A 396 -7.70 19.42 -14.40
N LEU A 397 -8.21 20.65 -14.27
CA LEU A 397 -9.21 21.26 -15.10
C LEU A 397 -8.61 22.52 -15.74
N GLU A 398 -8.87 22.78 -17.00
CA GLU A 398 -8.33 23.91 -17.75
C GLU A 398 -9.48 24.82 -18.28
N PRO A 399 -10.16 25.57 -17.41
CA PRO A 399 -11.18 26.50 -17.80
C PRO A 399 -10.59 27.75 -18.47
N HIS A 400 -11.32 28.34 -19.40
CA HIS A 400 -10.98 29.64 -19.94
C HIS A 400 -11.20 30.76 -18.89
N ASN A 401 -10.49 31.88 -19.06
CA ASN A 401 -10.74 33.07 -18.24
C ASN A 401 -12.20 33.53 -18.38
N GLY A 402 -12.89 33.72 -17.27
CA GLY A 402 -14.30 34.07 -17.19
C GLY A 402 -15.27 32.88 -17.31
N GLU A 403 -14.75 31.67 -17.50
CA GLU A 403 -15.60 30.48 -17.60
C GLU A 403 -16.09 30.03 -16.20
N SER A 404 -17.37 29.60 -16.15
CA SER A 404 -17.96 29.07 -14.92
C SER A 404 -17.49 27.64 -14.66
N VAL A 405 -16.88 27.41 -13.52
CA VAL A 405 -16.53 26.08 -12.99
C VAL A 405 -17.62 25.63 -12.04
N LEU A 406 -18.34 24.59 -12.42
CA LEU A 406 -19.39 23.98 -11.61
C LEU A 406 -18.75 22.93 -10.70
N LEU A 407 -19.13 22.95 -9.42
CA LEU A 407 -18.61 22.06 -8.38
C LEU A 407 -19.77 21.20 -7.86
N ASP A 408 -19.63 19.88 -7.94
CA ASP A 408 -20.52 18.92 -7.30
C ASP A 408 -19.73 18.22 -6.17
N ILE A 409 -20.25 18.30 -4.97
CA ILE A 409 -19.62 17.71 -3.79
C ILE A 409 -20.59 16.72 -3.16
N HIS A 410 -20.30 15.44 -3.29
CA HIS A 410 -21.05 14.37 -2.68
C HIS A 410 -20.52 14.10 -1.27
N VAL A 411 -21.39 14.22 -0.29
CA VAL A 411 -21.03 14.02 1.13
C VAL A 411 -22.02 13.04 1.76
N ILE A 412 -21.52 12.05 2.48
CA ILE A 412 -22.34 11.09 3.23
C ILE A 412 -21.93 11.12 4.71
N GLY A 413 -22.89 10.95 5.61
CA GLY A 413 -22.68 10.78 7.05
C GLY A 413 -22.16 12.03 7.77
N CYS A 414 -22.47 13.22 7.24
CA CYS A 414 -22.04 14.52 7.77
C CYS A 414 -23.19 15.50 8.03
N GLU A 415 -24.41 15.02 8.24
CA GLU A 415 -25.57 15.86 8.55
C GLU A 415 -25.31 16.76 9.76
N GLY A 416 -25.76 18.00 9.71
CA GLY A 416 -25.59 19.01 10.76
C GLY A 416 -24.21 19.66 10.81
N THR A 417 -23.36 19.39 9.83
CA THR A 417 -22.00 19.94 9.70
C THR A 417 -21.93 20.98 8.56
N THR A 418 -20.73 21.51 8.28
CA THR A 418 -20.53 22.55 7.27
C THR A 418 -19.43 22.15 6.29
N LEU A 419 -19.72 22.24 4.99
CA LEU A 419 -18.74 22.16 3.92
C LEU A 419 -18.05 23.53 3.75
N ARG A 420 -16.71 23.54 3.73
CA ARG A 420 -15.91 24.74 3.54
C ARG A 420 -15.04 24.56 2.27
N PHE A 421 -15.00 25.61 1.46
CA PHE A 421 -14.15 25.67 0.27
C PHE A 421 -12.86 26.42 0.59
N LEU A 422 -11.73 25.88 0.15
CA LEU A 422 -10.41 26.52 0.24
C LEU A 422 -9.83 26.66 -1.18
N LEU A 423 -9.57 27.89 -1.57
CA LEU A 423 -8.86 28.22 -2.79
C LEU A 423 -7.45 28.65 -2.40
N ASP A 424 -6.44 27.94 -2.91
CA ASP A 424 -5.01 28.16 -2.60
C ASP A 424 -4.67 28.17 -1.09
N GLY A 425 -5.43 27.34 -0.32
CA GLY A 425 -5.25 27.16 1.12
C GLY A 425 -5.96 28.16 2.00
N VAL A 426 -6.72 29.08 1.42
CA VAL A 426 -7.50 30.06 2.20
C VAL A 426 -9.00 29.86 1.96
N PRO A 427 -9.85 30.12 2.98
CA PRO A 427 -11.29 30.13 2.79
C PRO A 427 -11.69 31.09 1.66
N SER A 428 -12.39 30.61 0.68
CA SER A 428 -12.76 31.41 -0.49
C SER A 428 -13.94 32.33 -0.18
N SER A 429 -13.80 33.63 -0.41
CA SER A 429 -14.94 34.56 -0.33
C SER A 429 -15.94 34.41 -1.48
N ALA A 430 -15.48 33.87 -2.62
CA ALA A 430 -16.36 33.57 -3.78
C ALA A 430 -17.15 32.28 -3.62
N LEU A 431 -16.77 31.40 -2.71
CA LEU A 431 -17.40 30.11 -2.42
C LEU A 431 -17.75 30.05 -0.92
N PRO A 432 -18.88 30.61 -0.49
CA PRO A 432 -19.29 30.60 0.91
C PRO A 432 -19.46 29.18 1.44
N PRO A 433 -19.29 28.95 2.75
CA PRO A 433 -19.55 27.65 3.35
C PRO A 433 -21.00 27.22 3.14
N LEU A 434 -21.23 25.93 2.93
CA LEU A 434 -22.56 25.33 2.72
C LEU A 434 -22.91 24.43 3.91
N PRO A 435 -24.13 24.55 4.49
CA PRO A 435 -24.60 23.60 5.49
C PRO A 435 -24.88 22.25 4.82
N ILE A 436 -24.57 21.15 5.52
CA ILE A 436 -24.93 19.80 5.11
C ILE A 436 -26.21 19.43 5.88
N ALA A 437 -27.32 19.32 5.16
CA ALA A 437 -28.65 19.19 5.76
C ALA A 437 -29.13 17.75 5.89
N THR A 438 -28.61 16.85 5.06
CA THR A 438 -29.04 15.43 5.04
C THR A 438 -27.85 14.47 5.13
N ALA A 439 -28.17 13.22 5.50
CA ALA A 439 -27.14 12.19 5.67
C ALA A 439 -26.45 11.76 4.38
N ASP A 440 -27.07 11.96 3.24
CA ASP A 440 -26.54 11.71 1.89
C ASP A 440 -26.95 12.90 1.02
N GLU A 441 -25.98 13.73 0.61
CA GLU A 441 -26.25 15.00 -0.05
C GLU A 441 -25.22 15.32 -1.12
N VAL A 442 -25.71 15.84 -2.26
CA VAL A 442 -24.83 16.44 -3.29
C VAL A 442 -25.01 17.96 -3.23
N LEU A 443 -23.98 18.64 -2.77
CA LEU A 443 -23.92 20.09 -2.70
C LEU A 443 -23.39 20.66 -4.02
N HIS A 444 -23.96 21.77 -4.45
CA HIS A 444 -23.60 22.44 -5.70
C HIS A 444 -23.05 23.83 -5.41
N ALA A 445 -21.93 24.17 -6.06
CA ALA A 445 -21.38 25.51 -6.03
C ALA A 445 -20.83 25.87 -7.43
N HIS A 446 -20.54 27.13 -7.64
CA HIS A 446 -19.87 27.59 -8.85
C HIS A 446 -18.83 28.65 -8.52
N TRP A 447 -17.74 28.61 -9.30
CA TRP A 447 -16.67 29.58 -9.23
C TRP A 447 -16.33 30.06 -10.63
N THR A 448 -16.02 31.34 -10.81
CA THR A 448 -15.62 31.88 -12.12
C THR A 448 -14.10 31.88 -12.21
N ALA A 449 -13.57 31.20 -13.22
CA ALA A 449 -12.13 31.13 -13.44
C ALA A 449 -11.58 32.50 -13.85
N ASP A 450 -10.46 32.89 -13.28
CA ASP A 450 -9.77 34.16 -13.57
C ASP A 450 -8.59 34.00 -14.55
N GLY A 451 -8.40 32.76 -15.07
CA GLY A 451 -7.30 32.40 -15.97
C GLY A 451 -5.96 32.13 -15.23
N GLY A 452 -5.94 32.20 -13.92
CA GLY A 452 -4.79 31.86 -13.07
C GLY A 452 -4.68 30.37 -12.78
N ARG A 453 -3.56 30.00 -12.14
CA ARG A 453 -3.36 28.65 -11.56
C ARG A 453 -3.91 28.64 -10.15
N HIS A 454 -4.79 27.66 -9.87
CA HIS A 454 -5.39 27.49 -8.56
C HIS A 454 -5.49 26.02 -8.19
N TRP A 455 -5.55 25.74 -6.90
CA TRP A 455 -5.98 24.46 -6.37
C TRP A 455 -7.15 24.67 -5.41
N LEU A 456 -8.25 24.00 -5.71
CA LEU A 456 -9.49 24.07 -4.96
C LEU A 456 -9.72 22.76 -4.22
N ARG A 457 -9.87 22.83 -2.89
CA ARG A 457 -10.22 21.69 -2.06
C ARG A 457 -11.38 22.02 -1.12
N VAL A 458 -11.94 20.99 -0.54
CA VAL A 458 -13.05 21.11 0.41
C VAL A 458 -12.71 20.42 1.74
N GLU A 459 -13.28 20.92 2.80
CA GLU A 459 -13.25 20.35 4.14
C GLU A 459 -14.65 20.24 4.69
N VAL A 460 -14.92 19.20 5.49
CA VAL A 460 -16.13 19.12 6.31
C VAL A 460 -15.76 19.47 7.74
N ARG A 461 -16.47 20.46 8.30
CA ARG A 461 -16.25 21.00 9.63
C ARG A 461 -17.44 20.73 10.54
N GLY A 462 -17.17 20.13 11.70
CA GLY A 462 -18.14 19.84 12.74
C GLY A 462 -18.22 20.91 13.81
N GLU A 463 -18.69 20.52 14.98
CA GLU A 463 -18.79 21.42 16.14
C GLU A 463 -17.47 22.07 16.49
N LYS A 464 -17.52 23.34 16.91
CA LYS A 464 -16.36 24.14 17.30
C LYS A 464 -15.29 24.23 16.20
N ASP A 465 -15.72 24.15 14.95
CA ASP A 465 -14.85 24.17 13.76
C ASP A 465 -13.87 22.97 13.67
N SER A 466 -14.20 21.85 14.29
CA SER A 466 -13.39 20.63 14.23
C SER A 466 -13.34 20.07 12.80
N LEU A 467 -12.16 19.70 12.33
CA LEU A 467 -11.98 19.08 11.02
C LEU A 467 -12.45 17.62 11.09
N LEU A 468 -13.41 17.26 10.24
CA LEU A 468 -13.94 15.89 10.14
C LEU A 468 -13.44 15.19 8.89
N LEU A 469 -13.53 15.86 7.72
CA LEU A 469 -13.03 15.33 6.45
C LEU A 469 -12.14 16.37 5.76
N LEU A 470 -11.07 15.89 5.13
CA LEU A 470 -10.17 16.71 4.32
C LEU A 470 -10.06 16.10 2.92
N GLY A 471 -10.53 16.83 1.90
CA GLY A 471 -10.43 16.44 0.50
C GLY A 471 -9.11 16.85 -0.13
N ASN A 472 -8.59 16.04 -1.05
CA ASN A 472 -7.52 16.46 -1.96
C ASN A 472 -8.05 17.45 -3.00
N PRO A 473 -7.20 18.32 -3.55
CA PRO A 473 -7.65 19.39 -4.44
C PRO A 473 -8.00 18.88 -5.85
N VAL A 474 -8.88 19.62 -6.52
CA VAL A 474 -8.88 19.73 -7.97
C VAL A 474 -7.91 20.84 -8.33
N TYR A 475 -7.01 20.58 -9.26
CA TYR A 475 -6.07 21.56 -9.78
C TYR A 475 -6.72 22.29 -10.97
N ILE A 476 -6.44 23.58 -11.11
CA ILE A 476 -7.01 24.44 -12.14
C ILE A 476 -5.88 25.19 -12.85
N GLY A 477 -5.78 25.04 -14.17
CA GLY A 477 -4.76 25.70 -14.97
C GLY A 477 -3.32 25.25 -14.71
N PHE A 478 -3.12 24.06 -14.13
CA PHE A 478 -1.80 23.45 -14.00
C PHE A 478 -1.43 22.73 -15.29
N ASP A 479 -0.16 22.84 -15.71
CA ASP A 479 0.32 22.04 -16.83
C ASP A 479 0.16 20.56 -16.53
N SER A 480 -0.24 19.78 -17.54
CA SER A 480 -0.26 18.32 -17.41
C SER A 480 1.13 17.84 -16.99
N PRO A 481 1.27 16.95 -16.00
CA PRO A 481 2.58 16.44 -15.66
C PRO A 481 3.20 15.79 -16.91
N THR A 482 4.37 16.24 -17.30
CA THR A 482 5.18 15.56 -18.33
C THR A 482 5.38 14.12 -17.89
N LYS A 483 4.87 13.19 -18.73
CA LYS A 483 4.92 11.73 -18.49
C LYS A 483 6.35 11.21 -18.37
#